data_85deeab74507ebf4be9df711ec36dc8f
#
_entry.id   85deeab74507ebf4be9df711ec36dc8f
#
_cell.length_a   1.000
_cell.length_b   1.000
_cell.length_c   1.000
_cell.angle_alpha   90.00
_cell.angle_beta   90.00
_cell.angle_gamma   90.00
#
_symmetry.space_group_name_H-M   'P 1'
#
loop_
_entity.id
_entity.type
_entity.pdbx_description
1 polymer ?
#
loop_
_entity_poly.entity_id
_entity_poly.type
_entity_poly.pdbx_seq_one_letter_code
_entity_poly.pdbx_strand_id
1 'polypeptide(L)'
;MLVATYLFAWNPKLWDWPDLPGDLRKLRKRGYLDTEWSSGRSRNVEPGSRAFLVRLGVPPKGIFGAGTVMTEPVERAHWREDKAREGRTTNFVMLRLDSLFDMPLVTFDVLGQPPFSRYRWAVRQSGTRIPGSIAVALENVWEPKRDAALAPRKVRR
;
A
#
# COMPACT_ATOMS: atom_id res chain seq x y z
N MET A 1 -2.59 3.56 -22.65
CA MET A 1 -1.41 3.89 -21.83
C MET A 1 -1.45 3.11 -20.53
N LEU A 2 -0.33 2.48 -20.18
CA LEU A 2 -0.19 1.82 -18.87
C LEU A 2 0.04 2.91 -17.81
N VAL A 3 -0.77 2.90 -16.76
CA VAL A 3 -0.56 3.78 -15.61
C VAL A 3 0.67 3.33 -14.81
N ALA A 4 1.34 4.26 -14.19
CA ALA A 4 2.43 3.96 -13.27
C ALA A 4 1.90 3.29 -12.00
N THR A 5 2.76 2.51 -11.35
CA THR A 5 2.46 1.84 -10.09
C THR A 5 3.46 2.30 -9.03
N TYR A 6 2.95 2.61 -7.84
CA TYR A 6 3.75 3.08 -6.72
C TYR A 6 3.51 2.22 -5.49
N LEU A 7 4.56 2.08 -4.68
CA LEU A 7 4.55 1.33 -3.44
C LEU A 7 4.52 2.31 -2.25
N PHE A 8 3.59 2.08 -1.34
CA PHE A 8 3.44 2.83 -0.09
C PHE A 8 3.65 1.87 1.07
N ALA A 9 4.45 2.28 2.04
CA ALA A 9 4.87 1.42 3.14
C ALA A 9 4.14 1.74 4.43
N TRP A 10 3.79 0.68 5.17
CA TRP A 10 3.33 0.74 6.54
C TRP A 10 4.29 -0.02 7.44
N ASN A 11 4.81 0.66 8.46
CA ASN A 11 5.62 0.02 9.49
C ASN A 11 4.88 0.12 10.83
N PRO A 12 4.32 -0.99 11.35
CA PRO A 12 3.57 -0.96 12.60
C PRO A 12 4.38 -0.51 13.83
N LYS A 13 5.72 -0.55 13.76
CA LYS A 13 6.57 0.00 14.83
C LYS A 13 6.52 1.52 14.89
N LEU A 14 6.24 2.19 13.76
CA LEU A 14 6.21 3.65 13.67
C LEU A 14 4.81 4.22 13.79
N TRP A 15 3.81 3.46 13.39
CA TRP A 15 2.39 3.83 13.47
C TRP A 15 1.54 2.57 13.56
N ASP A 16 0.74 2.46 14.60
CA ASP A 16 -0.02 1.25 14.92
C ASP A 16 -1.35 1.12 14.16
N TRP A 17 -1.72 2.11 13.35
CA TRP A 17 -2.98 2.18 12.60
C TRP A 17 -4.20 1.81 13.46
N PRO A 18 -4.54 2.67 14.45
CA PRO A 18 -5.57 2.31 15.43
C PRO A 18 -6.94 2.09 14.83
N ASP A 19 -7.23 2.75 13.70
CA ASP A 19 -8.52 2.63 13.01
C ASP A 19 -8.60 1.45 12.02
N LEU A 20 -7.55 0.61 11.92
CA LEU A 20 -7.50 -0.45 10.92
C LEU A 20 -8.72 -1.38 10.96
N PRO A 21 -9.20 -1.88 12.11
CA PRO A 21 -10.41 -2.71 12.14
C PRO A 21 -11.64 -2.00 11.59
N GLY A 22 -11.82 -0.73 11.91
CA GLY A 22 -12.90 0.10 11.39
C GLY A 22 -12.79 0.37 9.90
N ASP A 23 -11.57 0.61 9.44
CA ASP A 23 -11.28 0.85 8.01
C ASP A 23 -11.53 -0.40 7.18
N LEU A 24 -11.18 -1.58 7.68
CA LEU A 24 -11.49 -2.86 7.04
C LEU A 24 -13.01 -3.04 6.89
N ARG A 25 -13.78 -2.70 7.92
CA ARG A 25 -15.26 -2.78 7.86
C ARG A 25 -15.84 -1.78 6.86
N LYS A 26 -15.34 -0.55 6.83
CA LYS A 26 -15.76 0.48 5.87
C LYS A 26 -15.53 0.04 4.43
N LEU A 27 -14.34 -0.49 4.16
CA LEU A 27 -14.02 -0.99 2.83
C LEU A 27 -14.93 -2.13 2.41
N ARG A 28 -15.18 -3.08 3.30
CA ARG A 28 -16.06 -4.22 3.02
C ARG A 28 -17.50 -3.75 2.74
N LYS A 29 -17.97 -2.74 3.45
CA LYS A 29 -19.32 -2.21 3.32
C LYS A 29 -19.49 -1.33 2.07
N ARG A 30 -18.50 -0.47 1.78
CA ARG A 30 -18.57 0.53 0.70
C ARG A 30 -17.94 0.09 -0.62
N GLY A 31 -17.01 -0.87 -0.56
CA GLY A 31 -16.20 -1.28 -1.70
C GLY A 31 -14.98 -0.41 -1.95
N TYR A 32 -14.77 0.65 -1.16
CA TYR A 32 -13.59 1.51 -1.23
C TYR A 32 -13.30 2.17 0.13
N LEU A 33 -12.06 2.61 0.30
CA LEU A 33 -11.63 3.37 1.46
C LEU A 33 -10.70 4.49 1.01
N ASP A 34 -11.07 5.74 1.31
CA ASP A 34 -10.19 6.89 1.09
C ASP A 34 -9.33 7.11 2.32
N THR A 35 -8.02 7.14 2.14
CA THR A 35 -7.06 7.34 3.22
C THR A 35 -5.88 8.17 2.74
N GLU A 36 -5.43 9.11 3.58
CA GLU A 36 -4.19 9.85 3.31
C GLU A 36 -2.98 8.98 3.58
N TRP A 37 -1.98 9.14 2.74
CA TRP A 37 -0.71 8.45 2.89
C TRP A 37 0.46 9.33 2.54
N SER A 38 1.53 9.23 3.31
CA SER A 38 2.75 9.95 2.97
C SER A 38 3.37 9.35 1.70
N SER A 39 3.77 10.20 0.77
CA SER A 39 4.61 9.83 -0.37
C SER A 39 6.07 10.24 -0.16
N GLY A 40 6.44 10.62 1.07
CA GLY A 40 7.78 11.00 1.43
C GLY A 40 8.27 12.23 0.66
N ARG A 41 9.42 12.12 0.04
CA ARG A 41 10.00 13.19 -0.80
C ARG A 41 9.46 13.15 -2.23
N SER A 42 8.72 12.13 -2.61
CA SER A 42 8.23 11.98 -3.98
C SER A 42 7.17 13.02 -4.30
N ARG A 43 7.41 13.81 -5.35
CA ARG A 43 6.47 14.78 -5.91
C ARG A 43 5.92 14.35 -7.27
N ASN A 44 6.38 13.19 -7.77
CA ASN A 44 6.08 12.72 -9.11
C ASN A 44 4.99 11.65 -9.14
N VAL A 45 4.33 11.40 -8.00
CA VAL A 45 3.20 10.46 -7.95
C VAL A 45 1.99 11.13 -8.57
N GLU A 46 1.53 10.60 -9.69
CA GLU A 46 0.43 11.20 -10.45
C GLU A 46 -0.93 10.62 -10.05
N PRO A 47 -1.99 11.46 -10.00
CA PRO A 47 -3.36 10.96 -9.87
C PRO A 47 -3.69 9.94 -10.97
N GLY A 48 -4.45 8.91 -10.61
CA GLY A 48 -4.76 7.79 -11.50
C GLY A 48 -3.74 6.66 -11.46
N SER A 49 -2.60 6.85 -10.81
CA SER A 49 -1.59 5.80 -10.65
C SER A 49 -2.10 4.68 -9.75
N ARG A 50 -1.63 3.46 -10.02
CA ARG A 50 -1.91 2.29 -9.19
C ARG A 50 -1.08 2.36 -7.91
N ALA A 51 -1.66 1.98 -6.79
CA ALA A 51 -1.00 1.96 -5.49
C ALA A 51 -1.06 0.56 -4.88
N PHE A 52 0.06 0.11 -4.31
CA PHE A 52 0.11 -1.07 -3.45
C PHE A 52 0.63 -0.67 -2.08
N LEU A 53 0.11 -1.33 -1.04
CA LEU A 53 0.57 -1.14 0.33
C LEU A 53 1.41 -2.34 0.75
N VAL A 54 2.60 -2.07 1.29
CA VAL A 54 3.51 -3.10 1.82
C VAL A 54 3.68 -2.92 3.33
N ARG A 55 3.52 -4.02 4.07
CA ARG A 55 3.80 -4.07 5.50
C ARG A 55 5.28 -4.40 5.72
N LEU A 56 5.95 -3.53 6.47
CA LEU A 56 7.36 -3.65 6.82
C LEU A 56 7.53 -3.67 8.35
N GLY A 57 8.75 -3.83 8.81
CA GLY A 57 9.11 -3.70 10.23
C GLY A 57 8.74 -4.90 11.09
N VAL A 58 7.52 -5.40 11.00
CA VAL A 58 6.99 -6.50 11.82
C VAL A 58 6.53 -7.63 10.91
N PRO A 59 7.00 -8.87 11.12
CA PRO A 59 6.50 -10.03 10.36
C PRO A 59 5.01 -10.30 10.65
N PRO A 60 4.25 -10.84 9.68
CA PRO A 60 4.66 -11.13 8.31
C PRO A 60 4.74 -9.87 7.47
N LYS A 61 5.79 -9.79 6.63
CA LYS A 61 5.98 -8.67 5.70
C LYS A 61 5.42 -9.03 4.32
N GLY A 62 4.88 -8.04 3.62
CA GLY A 62 4.34 -8.27 2.28
C GLY A 62 3.25 -7.28 1.89
N ILE A 63 2.68 -7.50 0.73
CA ILE A 63 1.63 -6.66 0.16
C ILE A 63 0.28 -7.03 0.79
N PHE A 64 -0.39 -6.03 1.37
CA PHE A 64 -1.64 -6.24 2.11
C PHE A 64 -2.80 -5.35 1.62
N GLY A 65 -2.58 -4.47 0.68
CA GLY A 65 -3.60 -3.60 0.14
C GLY A 65 -3.26 -3.04 -1.22
N ALA A 66 -4.25 -2.52 -1.90
CA ALA A 66 -4.11 -1.92 -3.22
C ALA A 66 -5.19 -0.89 -3.47
N GLY A 67 -4.90 0.05 -4.36
CA GLY A 67 -5.83 1.09 -4.72
C GLY A 67 -5.32 2.00 -5.83
N THR A 68 -5.81 3.23 -5.81
CA THR A 68 -5.50 4.25 -6.82
C THR A 68 -5.09 5.54 -6.11
N VAL A 69 -4.09 6.21 -6.64
CA VAL A 69 -3.72 7.56 -6.20
C VAL A 69 -4.76 8.55 -6.73
N MET A 70 -5.35 9.34 -5.85
CA MET A 70 -6.45 10.24 -6.19
C MET A 70 -6.03 11.69 -6.34
N THR A 71 -4.96 12.11 -5.66
CA THR A 71 -4.53 13.51 -5.63
C THR A 71 -3.04 13.63 -5.94
N GLU A 72 -2.64 14.83 -6.33
CA GLU A 72 -1.22 15.19 -6.41
C GLU A 72 -0.61 15.26 -5.00
N PRO A 73 0.72 15.05 -4.88
CA PRO A 73 1.40 15.22 -3.59
C PRO A 73 1.31 16.65 -3.08
N VAL A 74 0.95 16.79 -1.79
CA VAL A 74 0.87 18.09 -1.09
C VAL A 74 1.81 18.03 0.10
N GLU A 75 2.71 19.01 0.19
CA GLU A 75 3.66 19.12 1.30
C GLU A 75 2.96 19.65 2.54
N ARG A 76 3.13 18.94 3.65
CA ARG A 76 2.61 19.33 4.97
C ARG A 76 3.58 18.89 6.05
N ALA A 77 3.33 19.30 7.30
CA ALA A 77 4.08 18.87 8.46
C ALA A 77 4.19 17.32 8.49
N HIS A 78 5.37 16.83 8.88
CA HIS A 78 5.62 15.39 8.91
C HIS A 78 4.61 14.68 9.81
N TRP A 79 4.17 13.48 9.41
CA TRP A 79 3.20 12.67 10.16
C TRP A 79 3.76 12.17 11.50
N ARG A 80 5.07 12.03 11.62
CA ARG A 80 5.71 11.74 12.90
C ARG A 80 5.86 13.05 13.67
N GLU A 81 5.31 13.06 14.88
CA GLU A 81 5.27 14.25 15.72
C GLU A 81 6.67 14.79 16.05
N ASP A 82 7.65 13.89 16.32
CA ASP A 82 9.03 14.26 16.60
C ASP A 82 9.67 15.00 15.41
N LYS A 83 9.43 14.55 14.20
CA LYS A 83 9.94 15.18 12.98
C LYS A 83 9.22 16.49 12.68
N ALA A 84 7.92 16.54 12.91
CA ALA A 84 7.15 17.78 12.75
C ALA A 84 7.63 18.88 13.68
N ARG A 85 7.99 18.55 14.93
CA ARG A 85 8.58 19.49 15.89
C ARG A 85 9.93 20.04 15.43
N GLU A 86 10.68 19.27 14.67
CA GLU A 86 11.95 19.69 14.04
C GLU A 86 11.73 20.57 12.80
N GLY A 87 10.49 20.88 12.45
CA GLY A 87 10.14 21.65 11.24
C GLY A 87 10.19 20.83 9.97
N ARG A 88 10.27 19.50 10.04
CA ARG A 88 10.29 18.62 8.88
C ARG A 88 8.92 18.49 8.25
N THR A 89 8.92 18.36 6.94
CA THR A 89 7.70 18.16 6.14
C THR A 89 7.80 16.84 5.37
N THR A 90 6.67 16.41 4.85
CA THR A 90 6.58 15.30 3.91
C THR A 90 5.43 15.56 2.95
N ASN A 91 5.39 14.88 1.83
CA ASN A 91 4.28 14.98 0.90
C ASN A 91 3.21 13.94 1.26
N PHE A 92 1.95 14.30 1.03
CA PHE A 92 0.80 13.42 1.23
C PHE A 92 -0.01 13.31 -0.07
N VAL A 93 -0.53 12.12 -0.30
CA VAL A 93 -1.51 11.86 -1.36
C VAL A 93 -2.74 11.24 -0.72
N MET A 94 -3.90 11.39 -1.38
CA MET A 94 -5.09 10.62 -1.05
C MET A 94 -5.06 9.33 -1.86
N LEU A 95 -5.18 8.20 -1.18
CA LEU A 95 -5.35 6.89 -1.80
C LEU A 95 -6.80 6.47 -1.68
N ARG A 96 -7.36 5.93 -2.76
CA ARG A 96 -8.61 5.19 -2.72
C ARG A 96 -8.29 3.71 -2.82
N LEU A 97 -8.36 3.02 -1.68
CA LEU A 97 -8.11 1.59 -1.62
C LEU A 97 -9.33 0.82 -2.11
N ASP A 98 -9.12 -0.14 -2.98
CA ASP A 98 -10.14 -1.10 -3.42
C ASP A 98 -10.04 -2.42 -2.66
N SER A 99 -8.90 -2.67 -2.02
CA SER A 99 -8.68 -3.87 -1.22
C SER A 99 -7.68 -3.57 -0.09
N LEU A 100 -7.97 -4.16 1.07
CA LEU A 100 -7.17 -4.01 2.28
C LEU A 100 -7.42 -5.23 3.17
N PHE A 101 -6.35 -5.80 3.68
CA PHE A 101 -6.40 -6.98 4.54
C PHE A 101 -5.58 -6.73 5.80
N ASP A 102 -5.91 -7.43 6.88
CA ASP A 102 -5.16 -7.34 8.13
C ASP A 102 -3.80 -8.05 8.07
N MET A 103 -3.62 -8.95 7.10
CA MET A 103 -2.39 -9.69 6.86
C MET A 103 -2.00 -9.63 5.38
N PRO A 104 -0.68 -9.65 5.07
CA PRO A 104 -0.23 -9.68 3.68
C PRO A 104 -0.72 -10.89 2.92
N LEU A 105 -1.17 -10.67 1.68
CA LEU A 105 -1.54 -11.74 0.76
C LEU A 105 -0.36 -12.18 -0.12
N VAL A 106 0.53 -11.25 -0.46
CA VAL A 106 1.75 -11.54 -1.21
C VAL A 106 2.92 -11.28 -0.27
N THR A 107 3.46 -12.36 0.29
CA THR A 107 4.48 -12.29 1.32
C THR A 107 5.89 -12.06 0.74
N PHE A 108 6.84 -11.72 1.60
CA PHE A 108 8.24 -11.57 1.20
C PHE A 108 8.85 -12.87 0.67
N ASP A 109 8.31 -14.04 1.03
CA ASP A 109 8.72 -15.30 0.42
C ASP A 109 8.47 -15.31 -1.09
N VAL A 110 7.32 -14.80 -1.52
CA VAL A 110 6.99 -14.63 -2.94
C VAL A 110 7.81 -13.51 -3.56
N LEU A 111 7.91 -12.37 -2.87
CA LEU A 111 8.63 -11.19 -3.38
C LEU A 111 10.15 -11.40 -3.47
N GLY A 112 10.68 -12.39 -2.77
CA GLY A 112 12.08 -12.80 -2.88
C GLY A 112 12.38 -13.70 -4.09
N GLN A 113 11.37 -14.10 -4.86
CA GLN A 113 11.51 -14.93 -6.04
C GLN A 113 11.50 -14.08 -7.32
N PRO A 114 12.16 -14.55 -8.41
CA PRO A 114 12.03 -13.86 -9.70
C PRO A 114 10.57 -13.83 -10.19
N PRO A 115 10.10 -12.76 -10.85
CA PRO A 115 10.83 -11.54 -11.20
C PRO A 115 10.90 -10.51 -10.08
N PHE A 116 10.23 -10.72 -8.95
CA PHE A 116 10.09 -9.76 -7.86
C PHE A 116 11.41 -9.45 -7.15
N SER A 117 12.33 -10.43 -7.10
CA SER A 117 13.62 -10.29 -6.42
C SER A 117 14.53 -9.21 -7.01
N ARG A 118 14.22 -8.72 -8.21
CA ARG A 118 14.93 -7.59 -8.85
C ARG A 118 14.55 -6.23 -8.30
N TYR A 119 13.52 -6.15 -7.47
CA TYR A 119 13.02 -4.92 -6.89
C TYR A 119 13.18 -4.95 -5.37
N ARG A 120 13.52 -3.80 -4.79
CA ARG A 120 13.66 -3.69 -3.34
C ARG A 120 12.31 -3.36 -2.71
N TRP A 121 11.66 -4.37 -2.15
CA TRP A 121 10.34 -4.23 -1.51
C TRP A 121 10.41 -3.59 -0.13
N ALA A 122 11.52 -3.74 0.60
CA ALA A 122 11.76 -3.06 1.86
C ALA A 122 12.20 -1.61 1.59
N VAL A 123 11.28 -0.82 1.03
CA VAL A 123 11.55 0.56 0.63
C VAL A 123 11.81 1.45 1.85
N ARG A 124 12.70 2.42 1.70
CA ARG A 124 13.01 3.39 2.76
C ARG A 124 12.00 4.51 2.85
N GLN A 125 11.25 4.75 1.77
CA GLN A 125 10.20 5.77 1.76
C GLN A 125 9.04 5.32 0.87
N SER A 126 7.85 5.78 1.21
CA SER A 126 6.63 5.59 0.41
C SER A 126 6.66 6.44 -0.86
N GLY A 127 5.84 6.04 -1.83
CA GLY A 127 5.78 6.72 -3.11
C GLY A 127 6.89 6.29 -4.06
N THR A 128 7.47 5.11 -3.86
CA THR A 128 8.51 4.54 -4.72
C THR A 128 7.87 3.82 -5.90
N ARG A 129 8.34 4.14 -7.10
CA ARG A 129 7.81 3.53 -8.32
C ARG A 129 8.21 2.06 -8.44
N ILE A 130 7.25 1.24 -8.82
CA ILE A 130 7.49 -0.16 -9.20
C ILE A 130 7.66 -0.22 -10.72
N PRO A 131 8.77 -0.78 -11.24
CA PRO A 131 8.96 -0.91 -12.68
C PRO A 131 7.79 -1.65 -13.34
N GLY A 132 7.42 -1.23 -14.56
CA GLY A 132 6.21 -1.71 -15.22
C GLY A 132 6.10 -3.22 -15.35
N SER A 133 7.19 -3.91 -15.71
CA SER A 133 7.19 -5.38 -15.85
C SER A 133 6.95 -6.08 -14.51
N ILE A 134 7.51 -5.55 -13.42
CA ILE A 134 7.33 -6.08 -12.07
C ILE A 134 5.92 -5.76 -11.58
N ALA A 135 5.39 -4.57 -11.90
CA ALA A 135 4.03 -4.18 -11.54
C ALA A 135 2.99 -5.11 -12.19
N VAL A 136 3.17 -5.45 -13.46
CA VAL A 136 2.29 -6.41 -14.15
C VAL A 136 2.36 -7.78 -13.49
N ALA A 137 3.55 -8.26 -13.19
CA ALA A 137 3.74 -9.54 -12.49
C ALA A 137 3.07 -9.51 -11.11
N LEU A 138 3.17 -8.39 -10.38
CA LEU A 138 2.52 -8.25 -9.08
C LEU A 138 1.00 -8.30 -9.21
N GLU A 139 0.41 -7.60 -10.17
CA GLU A 139 -1.05 -7.68 -10.41
C GLU A 139 -1.50 -9.11 -10.70
N ASN A 140 -0.72 -9.86 -11.49
CA ASN A 140 -1.03 -11.23 -11.85
C ASN A 140 -1.00 -12.19 -10.65
N VAL A 141 -0.20 -11.91 -9.63
CA VAL A 141 -0.17 -12.67 -8.38
C VAL A 141 -1.21 -12.16 -7.39
N TRP A 142 -1.38 -10.84 -7.31
CA TRP A 142 -2.28 -10.19 -6.36
C TRP A 142 -3.74 -10.51 -6.63
N GLU A 143 -4.18 -10.36 -7.87
CA GLU A 143 -5.59 -10.47 -8.25
C GLU A 143 -6.24 -11.80 -7.86
N PRO A 144 -5.65 -12.98 -8.17
CA PRO A 144 -6.22 -14.24 -7.72
C PRO A 144 -6.25 -14.40 -6.19
N LYS A 145 -5.22 -13.93 -5.50
CA LYS A 145 -5.16 -13.99 -4.03
C LYS A 145 -6.21 -13.09 -3.38
N ARG A 146 -6.38 -11.87 -3.92
CA ARG A 146 -7.42 -10.94 -3.49
C ARG A 146 -8.80 -11.56 -3.67
N ASP A 147 -9.09 -12.11 -4.83
CA ASP A 147 -10.38 -12.70 -5.15
C ASP A 147 -10.68 -13.90 -4.25
N ALA A 148 -9.69 -14.75 -3.98
CA ALA A 148 -9.82 -15.86 -3.07
C ALA A 148 -10.09 -15.39 -1.62
N ALA A 149 -9.41 -14.32 -1.18
CA ALA A 149 -9.60 -13.75 0.17
C ALA A 149 -10.97 -13.09 0.34
N LEU A 150 -11.56 -12.57 -0.74
CA LEU A 150 -12.88 -11.93 -0.73
C LEU A 150 -14.02 -12.90 -1.01
N ALA A 151 -13.71 -14.14 -1.43
CA ALA A 151 -14.75 -15.14 -1.74
C ALA A 151 -15.54 -15.51 -0.47
N PRO A 152 -16.87 -15.70 -0.58
CA PRO A 152 -17.66 -16.15 0.55
C PRO A 152 -17.16 -17.50 1.06
N ARG A 153 -17.07 -17.66 2.40
CA ARG A 153 -16.76 -18.95 2.99
C ARG A 153 -17.88 -19.94 2.65
N LYS A 154 -17.50 -21.09 2.07
CA LYS A 154 -18.45 -22.19 1.92
C LYS A 154 -18.82 -22.68 3.30
N VAL A 155 -20.11 -22.58 3.64
CA VAL A 155 -20.63 -23.19 4.88
C VAL A 155 -20.62 -24.70 4.66
N ARG A 156 -19.82 -25.42 5.46
CA ARG A 156 -19.94 -26.89 5.51
C ARG A 156 -21.23 -27.25 6.20
N ARG A 157 -22.10 -27.89 5.50
CA ARG A 157 -23.28 -28.51 6.11
C ARG A 157 -22.88 -29.83 6.80
#